data_2edd9ca90c6425dd0ffc7bdb8ea87daa
#
_entry.id   2edd9ca90c6425dd0ffc7bdb8ea87daa
#
_cell.length_a   1.000
_cell.length_b   1.000
_cell.length_c   1.000
_cell.angle_alpha   90.00
_cell.angle_beta   90.00
_cell.angle_gamma   90.00
#
_symmetry.space_group_name_H-M   'P 1'
#
loop_
_entity.id
_entity.type
_entity.pdbx_description
1 polymer ?
#
loop_
_entity_poly.entity_id
_entity_poly.type
_entity_poly.pdbx_seq_one_letter_code
_entity_poly.pdbx_strand_id
1 'polypeptide(L)'
;NADGSVISVPIFRSVRLAVPTLIEIVIILVAAFLSFKTTKSEVRTKNHFTWGAIEEVAVLFIGIFITMQPALMILKSKGAELGLTKPLEMFWATGALSSFLDNTPTYLVFLTTAGTLGATTGVATTVGTVAVKMLMAISCGAVFMGANTYIGNAPNFMVKSISDENGIKMLSVFGYILL
;
A
#
# COMPACT_ATOMS: atom_id res chain seq x y z
N ASN A 1 -16.43 -17.03 14.32
CA ASN A 1 -17.66 -17.76 14.03
C ASN A 1 -17.31 -19.02 13.23
N ALA A 2 -18.04 -20.09 13.41
CA ALA A 2 -17.81 -21.38 12.72
C ALA A 2 -17.99 -21.31 11.19
N ASP A 3 -18.57 -20.23 10.68
CA ASP A 3 -18.83 -19.96 9.25
C ASP A 3 -17.74 -19.09 8.58
N GLY A 4 -16.65 -18.76 9.28
CA GLY A 4 -15.57 -17.92 8.75
C GLY A 4 -15.92 -16.43 8.65
N SER A 5 -17.09 -16.00 9.12
CA SER A 5 -17.45 -14.57 9.10
C SER A 5 -16.66 -13.80 10.14
N VAL A 6 -16.05 -12.71 9.73
CA VAL A 6 -15.32 -11.82 10.63
C VAL A 6 -16.30 -10.87 11.30
N ILE A 7 -16.28 -10.85 12.65
CA ILE A 7 -17.10 -9.90 13.42
C ILE A 7 -16.67 -8.48 13.02
N SER A 8 -17.64 -7.66 12.61
CA SER A 8 -17.40 -6.29 12.18
C SER A 8 -18.31 -5.29 12.88
N VAL A 9 -17.77 -4.13 13.23
CA VAL A 9 -18.49 -3.04 13.89
C VAL A 9 -18.82 -1.96 12.86
N PRO A 10 -20.06 -1.48 12.79
CA PRO A 10 -20.41 -0.35 11.94
C PRO A 10 -19.83 0.93 12.55
N ILE A 11 -19.06 1.69 11.75
CA ILE A 11 -18.48 2.97 12.19
C ILE A 11 -19.25 4.15 11.62
N PHE A 12 -19.58 4.08 10.34
CA PHE A 12 -20.33 5.18 9.71
C PHE A 12 -21.11 4.65 8.50
N ARG A 13 -22.43 4.83 8.49
CA ARG A 13 -23.33 4.39 7.40
C ARG A 13 -23.04 2.96 6.92
N SER A 14 -22.41 2.82 5.75
CA SER A 14 -22.08 1.53 5.14
C SER A 14 -20.67 1.02 5.46
N VAL A 15 -19.87 1.80 6.20
CA VAL A 15 -18.48 1.42 6.54
C VAL A 15 -18.48 0.54 7.78
N ARG A 16 -18.00 -0.69 7.59
CA ARG A 16 -17.82 -1.66 8.68
C ARG A 16 -16.34 -1.99 8.80
N LEU A 17 -15.80 -1.93 10.01
CA LEU A 17 -14.46 -2.40 10.30
C LEU A 17 -14.49 -3.75 11.02
N ALA A 18 -13.61 -4.64 10.58
CA ALA A 18 -13.40 -5.90 11.26
C ALA A 18 -12.84 -5.68 12.66
N VAL A 19 -13.29 -6.45 13.64
CA VAL A 19 -12.79 -6.34 15.03
C VAL A 19 -11.27 -6.48 15.11
N PRO A 20 -10.60 -7.42 14.39
CA PRO A 20 -9.14 -7.46 14.37
C PRO A 20 -8.50 -6.13 13.95
N THR A 21 -9.01 -5.48 12.90
CA THR A 21 -8.50 -4.18 12.44
C THR A 21 -8.66 -3.07 13.48
N LEU A 22 -9.78 -3.08 14.21
CA LEU A 22 -9.97 -2.14 15.33
C LEU A 22 -8.95 -2.37 16.44
N ILE A 23 -8.69 -3.64 16.79
CA ILE A 23 -7.68 -4.01 17.79
C ILE A 23 -6.29 -3.55 17.33
N GLU A 24 -5.92 -3.77 16.08
CA GLU A 24 -4.65 -3.30 15.50
C GLU A 24 -4.51 -1.78 15.61
N ILE A 25 -5.53 -1.03 15.24
CA ILE A 25 -5.53 0.45 15.36
C ILE A 25 -5.34 0.87 16.81
N VAL A 26 -6.06 0.26 17.75
CA VAL A 26 -5.93 0.57 19.18
C VAL A 26 -4.52 0.27 19.68
N ILE A 27 -3.95 -0.89 19.34
CA ILE A 27 -2.59 -1.27 19.73
C ILE A 27 -1.57 -0.25 19.20
N ILE A 28 -1.68 0.15 17.93
CA ILE A 28 -0.77 1.13 17.32
C ILE A 28 -0.87 2.49 18.05
N LEU A 29 -2.09 2.96 18.31
CA LEU A 29 -2.30 4.23 19.01
C LEU A 29 -1.76 4.20 20.43
N VAL A 30 -2.01 3.10 21.17
CA VAL A 30 -1.48 2.91 22.53
C VAL A 30 0.06 2.85 22.49
N ALA A 31 0.65 2.12 21.57
CA ALA A 31 2.10 2.03 21.42
C ALA A 31 2.72 3.41 21.09
N ALA A 32 2.10 4.17 20.19
CA ALA A 32 2.52 5.53 19.88
C ALA A 32 2.45 6.45 21.11
N PHE A 33 1.32 6.41 21.83
CA PHE A 33 1.15 7.20 23.05
C PHE A 33 2.19 6.83 24.14
N LEU A 34 2.39 5.53 24.37
CA LEU A 34 3.40 5.05 25.32
C LEU A 34 4.81 5.48 24.90
N SER A 35 5.15 5.36 23.63
CA SER A 35 6.42 5.83 23.09
C SER A 35 6.62 7.33 23.37
N PHE A 36 5.55 8.12 23.18
CA PHE A 36 5.60 9.56 23.48
C PHE A 36 5.83 9.85 24.97
N LYS A 37 5.20 9.10 25.86
CA LYS A 37 5.27 9.31 27.31
C LYS A 37 6.55 8.75 27.95
N THR A 38 7.05 7.62 27.44
CA THR A 38 8.19 6.91 28.06
C THR A 38 9.53 7.32 27.48
N THR A 39 9.59 7.78 26.22
CA THR A 39 10.85 8.20 25.60
C THR A 39 11.28 9.55 26.15
N LYS A 40 12.51 9.61 26.70
CA LYS A 40 13.10 10.86 27.19
C LYS A 40 13.27 11.85 26.06
N SER A 41 12.97 13.12 26.34
CA SER A 41 13.12 14.23 25.35
C SER A 41 14.55 14.30 24.78
N GLU A 42 15.55 14.03 25.60
CA GLU A 42 16.97 14.00 25.20
C GLU A 42 17.23 13.02 24.03
N VAL A 43 16.59 11.85 24.05
CA VAL A 43 16.76 10.84 22.99
C VAL A 43 16.21 11.37 21.66
N ARG A 44 15.05 12.04 21.69
CA ARG A 44 14.46 12.64 20.50
C ARG A 44 15.28 13.77 19.94
N THR A 45 15.79 14.65 20.83
CA THR A 45 16.64 15.76 20.43
C THR A 45 17.97 15.28 19.82
N LYS A 46 18.60 14.26 20.42
CA LYS A 46 19.84 13.65 19.91
C LYS A 46 19.64 12.95 18.56
N ASN A 47 18.46 12.37 18.32
CA ASN A 47 18.11 11.70 17.07
C ASN A 47 17.50 12.68 16.03
N HIS A 48 17.49 13.99 16.30
CA HIS A 48 16.89 14.99 15.41
C HIS A 48 15.48 14.62 14.95
N PHE A 49 14.67 14.05 15.88
CA PHE A 49 13.32 13.59 15.54
C PHE A 49 12.45 14.75 15.09
N THR A 50 11.89 14.65 13.89
CA THR A 50 10.89 15.57 13.34
C THR A 50 9.64 14.80 12.90
N TRP A 51 8.55 15.52 12.72
CA TRP A 51 7.31 14.95 12.14
C TRP A 51 7.29 15.04 10.61
N GLY A 52 8.23 15.78 10.00
CA GLY A 52 8.21 16.12 8.58
C GLY A 52 8.02 14.89 7.67
N ALA A 53 8.84 13.86 7.85
CA ALA A 53 8.75 12.63 7.05
C ALA A 53 7.39 11.92 7.18
N ILE A 54 6.78 11.94 8.36
CA ILE A 54 5.48 11.30 8.61
C ILE A 54 4.34 12.12 8.00
N GLU A 55 4.39 13.45 8.14
CA GLU A 55 3.42 14.38 7.57
C GLU A 55 3.42 14.29 6.04
N GLU A 56 4.59 14.28 5.42
CA GLU A 56 4.76 14.18 3.97
C GLU A 56 4.13 12.88 3.43
N VAL A 57 4.43 11.75 4.06
CA VAL A 57 3.85 10.45 3.68
C VAL A 57 2.34 10.43 3.92
N ALA A 58 1.84 10.98 5.02
CA ALA A 58 0.42 11.01 5.32
C ALA A 58 -0.37 11.82 4.28
N VAL A 59 0.12 13.01 3.92
CA VAL A 59 -0.50 13.86 2.89
C VAL A 59 -0.50 13.17 1.53
N LEU A 60 0.63 12.53 1.17
CA LEU A 60 0.76 11.78 -0.07
C LEU A 60 -0.28 10.65 -0.15
N PHE A 61 -0.41 9.82 0.89
CA PHE A 61 -1.36 8.72 0.91
C PHE A 61 -2.82 9.19 0.87
N ILE A 62 -3.18 10.24 1.61
CA ILE A 62 -4.53 10.82 1.55
C ILE A 62 -4.84 11.24 0.12
N GLY A 63 -3.92 11.94 -0.55
CA GLY A 63 -4.07 12.35 -1.95
C GLY A 63 -4.26 11.15 -2.88
N ILE A 64 -3.40 10.13 -2.78
CA ILE A 64 -3.47 8.92 -3.60
C ILE A 64 -4.80 8.20 -3.41
N PHE A 65 -5.23 7.92 -2.17
CA PHE A 65 -6.46 7.18 -1.91
C PHE A 65 -7.71 7.91 -2.39
N ILE A 66 -7.73 9.24 -2.33
CA ILE A 66 -8.86 10.03 -2.87
C ILE A 66 -8.87 9.97 -4.40
N THR A 67 -7.73 10.24 -5.04
CA THR A 67 -7.64 10.32 -6.51
C THR A 67 -7.74 8.96 -7.18
N MET A 68 -7.43 7.87 -6.51
CA MET A 68 -7.53 6.51 -7.01
C MET A 68 -8.98 6.03 -7.17
N GLN A 69 -9.95 6.58 -6.42
CA GLN A 69 -11.33 6.07 -6.43
C GLN A 69 -11.98 6.05 -7.82
N PRO A 70 -11.94 7.12 -8.64
CA PRO A 70 -12.46 7.09 -10.00
C PRO A 70 -11.81 6.04 -10.88
N ALA A 71 -10.49 5.86 -10.77
CA ALA A 71 -9.75 4.85 -11.52
C ALA A 71 -10.21 3.43 -11.17
N LEU A 72 -10.39 3.13 -9.88
CA LEU A 72 -10.90 1.83 -9.43
C LEU A 72 -12.34 1.58 -9.92
N MET A 73 -13.19 2.60 -9.99
CA MET A 73 -14.55 2.47 -10.53
C MET A 73 -14.53 2.12 -12.02
N ILE A 74 -13.67 2.77 -12.80
CA ILE A 74 -13.49 2.47 -14.23
C ILE A 74 -12.97 1.05 -14.43
N LEU A 75 -11.93 0.66 -13.66
CA LEU A 75 -11.36 -0.67 -13.74
C LEU A 75 -12.35 -1.77 -13.34
N LYS A 76 -13.22 -1.50 -12.38
CA LYS A 76 -14.28 -2.43 -12.00
C LYS A 76 -15.25 -2.75 -13.14
N SER A 77 -15.49 -1.78 -14.01
CA SER A 77 -16.39 -1.96 -15.16
C SER A 77 -15.69 -2.39 -16.44
N LYS A 78 -14.44 -1.99 -16.64
CA LYS A 78 -13.70 -2.17 -17.90
C LYS A 78 -12.37 -2.89 -17.76
N GLY A 79 -12.04 -3.41 -16.58
CA GLY A 79 -10.74 -4.03 -16.32
C GLY A 79 -10.43 -5.21 -17.26
N ALA A 80 -11.44 -6.00 -17.62
CA ALA A 80 -11.27 -7.10 -18.57
C ALA A 80 -10.88 -6.63 -19.98
N GLU A 81 -11.26 -5.40 -20.38
CA GLU A 81 -10.93 -4.83 -21.70
C GLU A 81 -9.43 -4.49 -21.83
N LEU A 82 -8.69 -4.41 -20.72
CA LEU A 82 -7.24 -4.16 -20.75
C LEU A 82 -6.44 -5.31 -21.37
N GLY A 83 -7.05 -6.49 -21.54
CA GLY A 83 -6.41 -7.64 -22.18
C GLY A 83 -5.32 -8.32 -21.35
N LEU A 84 -5.15 -7.94 -20.08
CA LEU A 84 -4.18 -8.53 -19.16
C LEU A 84 -4.73 -9.83 -18.60
N THR A 85 -4.61 -10.91 -19.35
CA THR A 85 -5.24 -12.20 -19.03
C THR A 85 -4.26 -13.24 -18.49
N LYS A 86 -2.95 -13.02 -18.65
CA LYS A 86 -1.91 -13.96 -18.22
C LYS A 86 -1.16 -13.46 -16.98
N PRO A 87 -0.73 -14.37 -16.10
CA PRO A 87 0.03 -14.00 -14.91
C PRO A 87 1.31 -13.18 -15.22
N LEU A 88 2.01 -13.52 -16.28
CA LEU A 88 3.24 -12.80 -16.67
C LEU A 88 2.95 -11.36 -17.11
N GLU A 89 1.87 -11.15 -17.83
CA GLU A 89 1.42 -9.80 -18.24
C GLU A 89 1.05 -8.96 -17.00
N MET A 90 0.31 -9.56 -16.06
CA MET A 90 -0.03 -8.93 -14.78
C MET A 90 1.20 -8.60 -13.94
N PHE A 91 2.18 -9.51 -13.87
CA PHE A 91 3.43 -9.28 -13.14
C PHE A 91 4.17 -8.05 -13.67
N TRP A 92 4.43 -7.98 -14.97
CA TRP A 92 5.16 -6.87 -15.56
C TRP A 92 4.40 -5.56 -15.54
N ALA A 93 3.10 -5.58 -15.83
CA ALA A 93 2.27 -4.38 -15.78
C ALA A 93 2.17 -3.82 -14.35
N THR A 94 1.92 -4.70 -13.37
CA THR A 94 1.89 -4.31 -11.95
C THR A 94 3.24 -3.78 -11.50
N GLY A 95 4.32 -4.48 -11.85
CA GLY A 95 5.65 -4.10 -11.44
C GLY A 95 6.11 -2.76 -12.06
N ALA A 96 5.89 -2.58 -13.35
CA ALA A 96 6.22 -1.31 -14.00
C ALA A 96 5.48 -0.14 -13.34
N LEU A 97 4.19 -0.29 -13.05
CA LEU A 97 3.44 0.76 -12.38
C LEU A 97 3.87 0.96 -10.93
N SER A 98 4.17 -0.13 -10.20
CA SER A 98 4.65 -0.09 -8.82
C SER A 98 6.02 0.57 -8.66
N SER A 99 6.82 0.62 -9.70
CA SER A 99 8.07 1.37 -9.70
C SER A 99 7.87 2.89 -9.56
N PHE A 100 6.69 3.40 -9.91
CA PHE A 100 6.37 4.84 -9.88
C PHE A 100 5.24 5.19 -8.92
N LEU A 101 4.41 4.21 -8.55
CA LEU A 101 3.36 4.35 -7.55
C LEU A 101 3.65 3.41 -6.39
N ASP A 102 3.18 3.78 -5.20
CA ASP A 102 3.31 2.91 -4.02
C ASP A 102 2.66 1.53 -4.26
N ASN A 103 3.19 0.51 -3.58
CA ASN A 103 2.78 -0.89 -3.71
C ASN A 103 1.29 -1.09 -3.49
N THR A 104 0.72 -0.47 -2.46
CA THR A 104 -0.67 -0.69 -2.04
C THR A 104 -1.68 -0.20 -3.08
N PRO A 105 -1.66 1.05 -3.56
CA PRO A 105 -2.55 1.50 -4.62
C PRO A 105 -2.36 0.70 -5.91
N THR A 106 -1.13 0.38 -6.28
CA THR A 106 -0.86 -0.43 -7.47
C THR A 106 -1.45 -1.83 -7.34
N TYR A 107 -1.24 -2.49 -6.21
CA TYR A 107 -1.84 -3.79 -5.93
C TYR A 107 -3.37 -3.76 -6.05
N LEU A 108 -4.04 -2.75 -5.48
CA LEU A 108 -5.50 -2.62 -5.52
C LEU A 108 -6.03 -2.42 -6.95
N VAL A 109 -5.33 -1.64 -7.77
CA VAL A 109 -5.67 -1.44 -9.19
C VAL A 109 -5.66 -2.77 -9.94
N PHE A 110 -4.58 -3.52 -9.87
CA PHE A 110 -4.45 -4.80 -10.59
C PHE A 110 -5.28 -5.92 -9.98
N LEU A 111 -5.48 -5.94 -8.67
CA LEU A 111 -6.40 -6.87 -8.02
C LEU A 111 -7.84 -6.64 -8.51
N THR A 112 -8.26 -5.36 -8.61
CA THR A 112 -9.58 -5.00 -9.15
C THR A 112 -9.72 -5.46 -10.60
N THR A 113 -8.70 -5.22 -11.42
CA THR A 113 -8.66 -5.69 -12.81
C THR A 113 -8.75 -7.22 -12.89
N ALA A 114 -7.97 -7.95 -12.09
CA ALA A 114 -8.00 -9.41 -12.07
C ALA A 114 -9.36 -9.97 -11.60
N GLY A 115 -10.04 -9.28 -10.69
CA GLY A 115 -11.39 -9.63 -10.24
C GLY A 115 -12.43 -9.58 -11.35
N THR A 116 -12.25 -8.75 -12.37
CA THR A 116 -13.18 -8.67 -13.53
C THR A 116 -13.01 -9.81 -14.54
N LEU A 117 -11.94 -10.61 -14.45
CA LEU A 117 -11.67 -11.71 -15.37
C LEU A 117 -12.57 -12.95 -15.12
N GLY A 118 -13.35 -12.96 -14.06
CA GLY A 118 -14.36 -13.99 -13.80
C GLY A 118 -13.77 -15.38 -13.54
N ALA A 119 -12.68 -15.46 -12.79
CA ALA A 119 -12.09 -16.77 -12.45
C ALA A 119 -13.08 -17.63 -11.65
N THR A 120 -13.25 -18.88 -12.07
CA THR A 120 -14.14 -19.85 -11.40
C THR A 120 -13.47 -20.54 -10.21
N THR A 121 -12.14 -20.57 -10.19
CA THR A 121 -11.32 -21.18 -9.13
C THR A 121 -10.22 -20.23 -8.70
N GLY A 122 -9.96 -20.13 -7.40
CA GLY A 122 -8.92 -19.25 -6.87
C GLY A 122 -9.23 -18.76 -5.46
N VAL A 123 -8.72 -17.59 -5.13
CA VAL A 123 -8.93 -16.94 -3.85
C VAL A 123 -10.11 -15.98 -3.93
N ALA A 124 -11.06 -16.12 -3.01
CA ALA A 124 -12.15 -15.16 -2.87
C ALA A 124 -11.61 -13.83 -2.30
N THR A 125 -11.85 -12.76 -3.02
CA THR A 125 -11.44 -11.41 -2.63
C THR A 125 -12.64 -10.46 -2.61
N THR A 126 -12.45 -9.24 -2.12
CA THR A 126 -13.50 -8.20 -2.12
C THR A 126 -13.93 -7.74 -3.50
N VAL A 127 -13.16 -8.06 -4.54
CA VAL A 127 -13.43 -7.68 -5.94
C VAL A 127 -13.84 -8.87 -6.81
N GLY A 128 -13.99 -10.05 -6.22
CA GLY A 128 -14.33 -11.28 -6.92
C GLY A 128 -13.32 -12.40 -6.69
N THR A 129 -13.52 -13.54 -7.32
CA THR A 129 -12.58 -14.67 -7.27
C THR A 129 -11.41 -14.39 -8.21
N VAL A 130 -10.18 -14.49 -7.70
CA VAL A 130 -8.94 -14.28 -8.47
C VAL A 130 -8.13 -15.57 -8.49
N ALA A 131 -7.71 -16.00 -9.68
CA ALA A 131 -6.87 -17.18 -9.82
C ALA A 131 -5.57 -17.04 -9.03
N VAL A 132 -5.15 -18.10 -8.32
CA VAL A 132 -3.97 -18.06 -7.42
C VAL A 132 -2.72 -17.54 -8.13
N LYS A 133 -2.42 -18.03 -9.33
CA LYS A 133 -1.24 -17.58 -10.10
C LYS A 133 -1.31 -16.10 -10.48
N MET A 134 -2.50 -15.58 -10.73
CA MET A 134 -2.73 -14.17 -11.02
C MET A 134 -2.47 -13.31 -9.79
N LEU A 135 -3.01 -13.73 -8.64
CA LEU A 135 -2.80 -13.05 -7.37
C LEU A 135 -1.32 -13.02 -6.97
N MET A 136 -0.62 -14.15 -7.15
CA MET A 136 0.83 -14.22 -6.91
C MET A 136 1.59 -13.26 -7.83
N ALA A 137 1.26 -13.23 -9.12
CA ALA A 137 1.91 -12.35 -10.09
C ALA A 137 1.76 -10.87 -9.72
N ILE A 138 0.54 -10.45 -9.36
CA ILE A 138 0.25 -9.09 -8.93
C ILE A 138 1.01 -8.75 -7.64
N SER A 139 0.99 -9.64 -6.65
CA SER A 139 1.67 -9.44 -5.37
C SER A 139 3.18 -9.32 -5.56
N CYS A 140 3.79 -10.22 -6.33
CA CYS A 140 5.23 -10.19 -6.60
C CYS A 140 5.62 -8.97 -7.42
N GLY A 141 4.85 -8.61 -8.45
CA GLY A 141 5.09 -7.42 -9.26
C GLY A 141 5.05 -6.14 -8.42
N ALA A 142 4.00 -5.99 -7.60
CA ALA A 142 3.84 -4.83 -6.73
C ALA A 142 5.00 -4.68 -5.73
N VAL A 143 5.40 -5.78 -5.06
CA VAL A 143 6.40 -5.72 -4.00
C VAL A 143 7.81 -5.61 -4.55
N PHE A 144 8.18 -6.45 -5.52
CA PHE A 144 9.58 -6.51 -5.99
C PHE A 144 9.99 -5.26 -6.75
N MET A 145 9.13 -4.76 -7.63
CA MET A 145 9.45 -3.58 -8.43
C MET A 145 9.15 -2.26 -7.72
N GLY A 146 8.41 -2.25 -6.63
CA GLY A 146 8.25 -1.09 -5.78
C GLY A 146 9.56 -0.59 -5.18
N ALA A 147 10.58 -1.45 -5.09
CA ALA A 147 11.91 -1.09 -4.64
C ALA A 147 12.76 -0.34 -5.69
N ASN A 148 12.33 -0.28 -6.95
CA ASN A 148 13.11 0.33 -8.03
C ASN A 148 13.25 1.86 -7.90
N THR A 149 12.38 2.50 -7.16
CA THR A 149 12.43 3.95 -6.90
C THR A 149 12.12 4.27 -5.45
N TYR A 150 12.44 5.50 -5.02
CA TYR A 150 12.01 5.96 -3.68
C TYR A 150 10.49 6.12 -3.59
N ILE A 151 9.81 6.42 -4.71
CA ILE A 151 8.37 6.67 -4.75
C ILE A 151 7.59 5.36 -4.76
N GLY A 152 8.13 4.31 -5.36
CA GLY A 152 7.47 3.01 -5.47
C GLY A 152 7.26 2.29 -4.14
N ASN A 153 7.85 2.80 -3.05
CA ASN A 153 7.69 2.23 -1.71
C ASN A 153 7.82 3.32 -0.64
N ALA A 154 6.77 3.59 0.10
CA ALA A 154 6.75 4.60 1.15
C ALA A 154 7.89 4.48 2.20
N PRO A 155 8.26 3.27 2.70
CA PRO A 155 9.43 3.12 3.56
C PRO A 155 10.74 3.61 2.93
N ASN A 156 10.98 3.39 1.65
CA ASN A 156 12.19 3.86 0.97
C ASN A 156 12.24 5.39 0.93
N PHE A 157 11.12 6.02 0.64
CA PHE A 157 11.00 7.48 0.65
C PHE A 157 11.25 8.06 2.05
N MET A 158 10.67 7.44 3.08
CA MET A 158 10.85 7.85 4.48
C MET A 158 12.31 7.71 4.92
N VAL A 159 12.97 6.60 4.58
CA VAL A 159 14.40 6.39 4.89
C VAL A 159 15.26 7.46 4.21
N LYS A 160 14.96 7.80 2.95
CA LYS A 160 15.64 8.88 2.25
C LYS A 160 15.47 10.22 2.98
N SER A 161 14.25 10.59 3.33
CA SER A 161 13.94 11.83 4.03
C SER A 161 14.68 11.93 5.37
N ILE A 162 14.62 10.88 6.19
CA ILE A 162 15.32 10.81 7.48
C ILE A 162 16.84 10.90 7.29
N SER A 163 17.41 10.26 6.27
CA SER A 163 18.84 10.31 5.98
C SER A 163 19.29 11.71 5.59
N ASP A 164 18.55 12.38 4.70
CA ASP A 164 18.82 13.77 4.27
C ASP A 164 18.73 14.74 5.46
N GLU A 165 17.72 14.60 6.34
CA GLU A 165 17.58 15.40 7.56
C GLU A 165 18.78 15.23 8.52
N ASN A 166 19.39 14.05 8.53
CA ASN A 166 20.58 13.77 9.36
C ASN A 166 21.91 14.06 8.63
N GLY A 167 21.88 14.76 7.51
CA GLY A 167 23.06 15.21 6.78
C GLY A 167 23.71 14.11 5.92
N ILE A 168 23.07 12.95 5.77
CA ILE A 168 23.52 11.87 4.88
C ILE A 168 22.90 12.12 3.53
N LYS A 169 23.67 12.65 2.60
CA LYS A 169 23.19 12.96 1.25
C LYS A 169 22.89 11.70 0.47
N MET A 170 21.61 11.42 0.28
CA MET A 170 21.12 10.30 -0.54
C MET A 170 21.12 10.68 -2.03
N LEU A 171 21.13 9.66 -2.89
CA LEU A 171 21.01 9.85 -4.33
C LEU A 171 19.69 10.56 -4.69
N SER A 172 19.69 11.30 -5.78
CA SER A 172 18.45 11.82 -6.34
C SER A 172 17.53 10.67 -6.78
N VAL A 173 16.24 10.95 -6.95
CA VAL A 173 15.27 9.94 -7.43
C VAL A 173 15.73 9.28 -8.72
N PHE A 174 16.19 10.09 -9.70
CA PHE A 174 16.71 9.57 -10.96
C PHE A 174 18.06 8.85 -10.78
N GLY A 175 18.92 9.32 -9.88
CA GLY A 175 20.20 8.66 -9.59
C GLY A 175 20.01 7.27 -8.97
N TYR A 176 18.94 7.08 -8.16
CA TYR A 176 18.62 5.78 -7.59
C TYR A 176 18.09 4.77 -8.63
N ILE A 177 17.30 5.25 -9.59
CA ILE A 177 16.77 4.39 -10.68
C ILE A 177 17.88 3.85 -11.59
N LEU A 178 19.00 4.57 -11.72
CA LEU A 178 20.11 4.22 -12.61
C LEU A 178 21.16 3.29 -11.99
N LEU A 179 21.02 2.95 -10.71
CA LEU A 179 21.83 1.96 -10.00
C LEU A 179 21.26 0.56 -10.11
#